data_308a4059d6606debf58fd0c5e6727cb5
#
_entry.id   308a4059d6606debf58fd0c5e6727cb5
#
_cell.length_a   1.000
_cell.length_b   1.000
_cell.length_c   1.000
_cell.angle_alpha   90.00
_cell.angle_beta   90.00
_cell.angle_gamma   90.00
#
_symmetry.space_group_name_H-M   'P 1'
#
loop_
_entity.id
_entity.type
_entity.pdbx_description
1 polymer ?
#
loop_
_entity_poly.entity_id
_entity_poly.type
_entity_poly.pdbx_seq_one_letter_code
_entity_poly.pdbx_strand_id
1 'polypeptide(L)'
;ISSRICGICSPSHCVTDLKAVEDAFGIEVSPRTKMLRELLVYGSYLQNHASHLFVFVVPDFVGEESVFPLAQSDPELFNQALDLKKLGNDLCTLVGGRSIHPITAVVGGFTHEISAQEYLELADRLEAAIPFAKATVDLFSSFRITEIHTASDLLAMVEDDYYPVQSSNTLELIDEHVRFDAHDFESYLEEYEVPHSGALFTRVKATGKPVFTSALSRLNASWDHLSQEAKFASAKAGLRPEEKNPMKNNLAQAIEILDALIRCAGICRELAKGEGDSKPVPFEVRAGTGVGMSEAPRGVVFHKLEFDDEGRVLHASIITPTSQNLASLEADTRHLVEVLVEAGLDEGYIRSEIAKLVRAYDPCLSCSVH
;
A
#
# COMPACT_ATOMS: atom_id res chain seq x y z
N ILE A 1 -16.53 10.96 -0.29
CA ILE A 1 -15.74 11.92 0.53
C ILE A 1 -14.40 11.30 0.87
N SER A 2 -14.35 10.08 1.43
CA SER A 2 -13.15 9.37 1.90
C SER A 2 -12.02 9.26 0.86
N SER A 3 -12.35 9.00 -0.40
CA SER A 3 -11.34 8.99 -1.48
C SER A 3 -10.59 10.33 -1.65
N ARG A 4 -11.07 11.42 -1.05
CA ARG A 4 -10.44 12.74 -1.11
C ARG A 4 -9.48 13.03 0.05
N ILE A 5 -9.34 12.11 1.00
CA ILE A 5 -8.36 12.21 2.09
C ILE A 5 -6.94 12.28 1.50
N CYS A 6 -6.68 11.51 0.45
CA CYS A 6 -5.37 11.47 -0.19
C CYS A 6 -5.48 11.48 -1.73
N GLY A 7 -4.59 12.21 -2.39
CA GLY A 7 -4.50 12.23 -3.86
C GLY A 7 -3.74 11.04 -4.45
N ILE A 8 -3.02 10.23 -3.64
CA ILE A 8 -2.20 9.12 -4.11
C ILE A 8 -2.88 7.78 -3.82
N CYS A 9 -3.23 7.51 -2.55
CA CYS A 9 -3.90 6.28 -2.15
C CYS A 9 -5.44 6.36 -2.18
N SER A 10 -5.99 7.31 -2.92
CA SER A 10 -7.45 7.48 -3.05
C SER A 10 -8.21 6.24 -3.50
N PRO A 11 -7.69 5.35 -4.37
CA PRO A 11 -8.35 4.09 -4.69
C PRO A 11 -8.50 3.17 -3.47
N SER A 12 -7.46 3.05 -2.63
CA SER A 12 -7.53 2.24 -1.41
C SER A 12 -8.55 2.80 -0.42
N HIS A 13 -8.54 4.12 -0.16
CA HIS A 13 -9.57 4.76 0.68
C HIS A 13 -10.98 4.54 0.13
N CYS A 14 -11.17 4.64 -1.20
CA CYS A 14 -12.46 4.40 -1.84
C CYS A 14 -12.93 2.95 -1.60
N VAL A 15 -12.08 1.97 -1.88
CA VAL A 15 -12.42 0.54 -1.71
C VAL A 15 -12.69 0.22 -0.25
N THR A 16 -11.86 0.73 0.68
CA THR A 16 -12.03 0.53 2.13
C THR A 16 -13.36 1.09 2.62
N ASP A 17 -13.72 2.29 2.19
CA ASP A 17 -14.98 2.95 2.57
C ASP A 17 -16.20 2.19 2.03
N LEU A 18 -16.15 1.75 0.78
CA LEU A 18 -17.20 0.91 0.18
C LEU A 18 -17.38 -0.41 0.96
N LYS A 19 -16.28 -1.06 1.35
CA LYS A 19 -16.33 -2.28 2.18
C LYS A 19 -16.98 -2.01 3.54
N ALA A 20 -16.66 -0.88 4.20
CA ALA A 20 -17.29 -0.54 5.48
C ALA A 20 -18.81 -0.30 5.36
N VAL A 21 -19.25 0.37 4.29
CA VAL A 21 -20.70 0.53 4.01
C VAL A 21 -21.36 -0.81 3.72
N GLU A 22 -20.72 -1.65 2.92
CA GLU A 22 -21.24 -2.97 2.54
C GLU A 22 -21.35 -3.91 3.74
N ASP A 23 -20.37 -3.88 4.62
CA ASP A 23 -20.39 -4.62 5.88
C ASP A 23 -21.54 -4.16 6.78
N ALA A 24 -21.72 -2.85 6.97
CA ALA A 24 -22.84 -2.30 7.78
C ALA A 24 -24.22 -2.73 7.27
N PHE A 25 -24.38 -2.82 5.95
CA PHE A 25 -25.67 -3.14 5.34
C PHE A 25 -25.81 -4.60 4.93
N GLY A 26 -24.77 -5.42 5.13
CA GLY A 26 -24.77 -6.84 4.78
C GLY A 26 -24.79 -7.09 3.27
N ILE A 27 -24.07 -6.30 2.51
CA ILE A 27 -24.03 -6.35 1.04
C ILE A 27 -22.86 -7.27 0.61
N GLU A 28 -23.18 -8.32 -0.13
CA GLU A 28 -22.17 -9.17 -0.76
C GLU A 28 -21.96 -8.76 -2.22
N VAL A 29 -20.70 -8.48 -2.57
CA VAL A 29 -20.32 -8.12 -3.93
C VAL A 29 -19.89 -9.33 -4.75
N SER A 30 -20.09 -9.26 -6.08
CA SER A 30 -19.73 -10.34 -7.00
C SER A 30 -18.20 -10.58 -7.04
N PRO A 31 -17.75 -11.79 -7.46
CA PRO A 31 -16.33 -12.04 -7.71
C PRO A 31 -15.71 -11.05 -8.72
N ARG A 32 -16.49 -10.68 -9.76
CA ARG A 32 -16.05 -9.68 -10.75
C ARG A 32 -15.81 -8.31 -10.11
N THR A 33 -16.69 -7.87 -9.20
CA THR A 33 -16.51 -6.63 -8.44
C THR A 33 -15.25 -6.68 -7.58
N LYS A 34 -14.97 -7.82 -6.93
CA LYS A 34 -13.74 -8.01 -6.13
C LYS A 34 -12.49 -7.88 -7.00
N MET A 35 -12.46 -8.50 -8.18
CA MET A 35 -11.33 -8.37 -9.14
C MET A 35 -11.12 -6.92 -9.60
N LEU A 36 -12.18 -6.18 -9.88
CA LEU A 36 -12.09 -4.77 -10.28
C LEU A 36 -11.54 -3.88 -9.14
N ARG A 37 -11.94 -4.14 -7.90
CA ARG A 37 -11.40 -3.44 -6.72
C ARG A 37 -9.93 -3.77 -6.50
N GLU A 38 -9.53 -5.01 -6.72
CA GLU A 38 -8.15 -5.43 -6.65
C GLU A 38 -7.29 -4.70 -7.68
N LEU A 39 -7.76 -4.57 -8.92
CA LEU A 39 -7.11 -3.76 -9.95
C LEU A 39 -6.95 -2.28 -9.52
N LEU A 40 -7.96 -1.69 -8.88
CA LEU A 40 -7.87 -0.31 -8.37
C LEU A 40 -6.79 -0.16 -7.30
N VAL A 41 -6.71 -1.11 -6.37
CA VAL A 41 -5.69 -1.10 -5.30
C VAL A 41 -4.30 -1.28 -5.90
N TYR A 42 -4.10 -2.27 -6.78
CA TYR A 42 -2.81 -2.45 -7.46
C TYR A 42 -2.44 -1.28 -8.38
N GLY A 43 -3.42 -0.64 -9.04
CA GLY A 43 -3.18 0.58 -9.80
C GLY A 43 -2.60 1.70 -8.93
N SER A 44 -3.08 1.80 -7.68
CA SER A 44 -2.51 2.74 -6.71
C SER A 44 -1.09 2.34 -6.25
N TYR A 45 -0.75 1.04 -6.21
CA TYR A 45 0.61 0.58 -5.95
C TYR A 45 1.55 1.01 -7.07
N LEU A 46 1.21 0.72 -8.31
CA LEU A 46 2.05 1.06 -9.46
C LEU A 46 2.34 2.55 -9.53
N GLN A 47 1.31 3.42 -9.38
CA GLN A 47 1.54 4.87 -9.41
C GLN A 47 2.29 5.40 -8.19
N ASN A 48 2.01 4.87 -6.98
CA ASN A 48 2.67 5.30 -5.75
C ASN A 48 4.12 4.84 -5.71
N HIS A 49 4.36 3.53 -5.87
CA HIS A 49 5.69 2.96 -5.75
C HIS A 49 6.61 3.51 -6.85
N ALA A 50 6.15 3.64 -8.10
CA ALA A 50 6.95 4.28 -9.14
C ALA A 50 7.32 5.72 -8.79
N SER A 51 6.35 6.52 -8.30
CA SER A 51 6.63 7.90 -7.88
C SER A 51 7.58 7.94 -6.68
N HIS A 52 7.32 7.13 -5.66
CA HIS A 52 8.11 7.09 -4.45
C HIS A 52 9.56 6.67 -4.74
N LEU A 53 9.74 5.54 -5.41
CA LEU A 53 11.06 4.97 -5.65
C LEU A 53 11.92 5.87 -6.55
N PHE A 54 11.36 6.35 -7.67
CA PHE A 54 12.17 7.06 -8.68
C PHE A 54 12.23 8.57 -8.44
N VAL A 55 11.16 9.20 -7.92
CA VAL A 55 11.15 10.66 -7.71
C VAL A 55 11.75 11.06 -6.36
N PHE A 56 11.52 10.24 -5.32
CA PHE A 56 11.94 10.61 -3.96
C PHE A 56 13.13 9.81 -3.43
N VAL A 57 13.22 8.50 -3.72
CA VAL A 57 14.25 7.64 -3.13
C VAL A 57 15.55 7.63 -3.95
N VAL A 58 15.47 7.39 -5.27
CA VAL A 58 16.68 7.31 -6.14
C VAL A 58 17.62 8.52 -5.97
N PRO A 59 17.13 9.78 -5.92
CA PRO A 59 18.03 10.93 -5.74
C PRO A 59 18.97 10.82 -4.55
N ASP A 60 18.50 10.32 -3.40
CA ASP A 60 19.34 10.18 -2.21
C ASP A 60 20.49 9.17 -2.39
N PHE A 61 20.30 8.16 -3.22
CA PHE A 61 21.30 7.12 -3.44
C PHE A 61 22.30 7.46 -4.55
N VAL A 62 21.93 8.39 -5.45
CA VAL A 62 22.82 8.89 -6.49
C VAL A 62 23.46 10.25 -6.14
N GLY A 63 23.16 10.79 -4.95
CA GLY A 63 23.74 12.04 -4.45
C GLY A 63 23.16 13.30 -5.08
N GLU A 64 21.90 13.25 -5.51
CA GLU A 64 21.18 14.36 -6.14
C GLU A 64 20.08 14.92 -5.21
N GLU A 65 19.81 16.21 -5.30
CA GLU A 65 18.77 16.87 -4.50
C GLU A 65 17.35 16.57 -5.01
N SER A 66 17.21 16.11 -6.25
CA SER A 66 15.92 15.86 -6.90
C SER A 66 16.04 14.88 -8.07
N VAL A 67 14.91 14.46 -8.61
CA VAL A 67 14.85 13.58 -9.79
C VAL A 67 15.24 14.27 -11.11
N PHE A 68 15.22 15.60 -11.18
CA PHE A 68 15.41 16.31 -12.45
C PHE A 68 16.79 16.11 -13.09
N PRO A 69 17.93 16.05 -12.33
CA PRO A 69 19.20 15.69 -12.92
C PRO A 69 19.21 14.32 -13.59
N LEU A 70 18.42 13.35 -13.09
CA LEU A 70 18.30 12.03 -13.68
C LEU A 70 17.76 12.08 -15.13
N ALA A 71 16.89 13.04 -15.45
CA ALA A 71 16.39 13.23 -16.81
C ALA A 71 17.52 13.55 -17.83
N GLN A 72 18.68 14.00 -17.35
CA GLN A 72 19.85 14.31 -18.19
C GLN A 72 20.92 13.21 -18.10
N SER A 73 21.16 12.66 -16.90
CA SER A 73 22.20 11.65 -16.68
C SER A 73 21.78 10.24 -17.12
N ASP A 74 20.50 9.90 -16.94
CA ASP A 74 19.90 8.63 -17.37
C ASP A 74 18.46 8.84 -17.86
N PRO A 75 18.30 9.40 -19.08
CA PRO A 75 16.97 9.69 -19.64
C PRO A 75 16.15 8.43 -19.90
N GLU A 76 16.78 7.27 -20.09
CA GLU A 76 16.06 6.01 -20.28
C GLU A 76 15.37 5.57 -19.00
N LEU A 77 16.10 5.50 -17.89
CA LEU A 77 15.55 5.19 -16.57
C LEU A 77 14.44 6.17 -16.19
N PHE A 78 14.66 7.47 -16.41
CA PHE A 78 13.69 8.52 -16.11
C PHE A 78 12.37 8.32 -16.89
N ASN A 79 12.45 8.08 -18.20
CA ASN A 79 11.26 7.87 -19.02
C ASN A 79 10.53 6.57 -18.65
N GLN A 80 11.24 5.47 -18.42
CA GLN A 80 10.65 4.21 -18.01
C GLN A 80 9.92 4.33 -16.66
N ALA A 81 10.47 5.09 -15.71
CA ALA A 81 9.82 5.37 -14.43
C ALA A 81 8.52 6.16 -14.60
N LEU A 82 8.50 7.17 -15.48
CA LEU A 82 7.29 7.93 -15.80
C LEU A 82 6.24 7.08 -16.51
N ASP A 83 6.66 6.20 -17.42
CA ASP A 83 5.77 5.29 -18.14
C ASP A 83 5.13 4.28 -17.18
N LEU A 84 5.89 3.75 -16.23
CA LEU A 84 5.36 2.86 -15.19
C LEU A 84 4.33 3.58 -14.31
N LYS A 85 4.64 4.80 -13.85
CA LYS A 85 3.68 5.64 -13.12
C LYS A 85 2.42 5.90 -13.94
N LYS A 86 2.59 6.24 -15.23
CA LYS A 86 1.48 6.49 -16.16
C LYS A 86 0.63 5.24 -16.33
N LEU A 87 1.23 4.06 -16.42
CA LEU A 87 0.52 2.78 -16.54
C LEU A 87 -0.40 2.55 -15.33
N GLY A 88 0.07 2.81 -14.11
CA GLY A 88 -0.78 2.77 -12.90
C GLY A 88 -1.93 3.78 -12.96
N ASN A 89 -1.68 5.01 -13.45
CA ASN A 89 -2.73 6.01 -13.64
C ASN A 89 -3.77 5.57 -14.70
N ASP A 90 -3.31 4.98 -15.81
CA ASP A 90 -4.19 4.51 -16.89
C ASP A 90 -5.06 3.35 -16.42
N LEU A 91 -4.50 2.42 -15.62
CA LEU A 91 -5.26 1.34 -14.96
C LEU A 91 -6.35 1.91 -14.05
N CYS A 92 -5.99 2.84 -13.14
CA CYS A 92 -6.97 3.49 -12.27
C CYS A 92 -8.03 4.26 -13.07
N THR A 93 -7.65 4.88 -14.20
CA THR A 93 -8.60 5.60 -15.07
C THR A 93 -9.56 4.65 -15.75
N LEU A 94 -9.07 3.54 -16.28
CA LEU A 94 -9.91 2.55 -16.95
C LEU A 94 -10.94 1.96 -15.97
N VAL A 95 -10.51 1.54 -14.78
CA VAL A 95 -11.37 0.86 -13.82
C VAL A 95 -12.17 1.86 -12.98
N GLY A 96 -11.53 2.93 -12.53
CA GLY A 96 -12.10 3.90 -11.58
C GLY A 96 -12.71 5.15 -12.21
N GLY A 97 -12.61 5.30 -13.54
CA GLY A 97 -13.07 6.48 -14.28
C GLY A 97 -12.17 7.72 -14.12
N ARG A 98 -11.18 7.66 -13.23
CA ARG A 98 -10.17 8.70 -12.98
C ARG A 98 -8.88 8.08 -12.48
N SER A 99 -7.76 8.72 -12.77
CA SER A 99 -6.44 8.30 -12.25
C SER A 99 -6.31 8.45 -10.74
N ILE A 100 -7.02 9.43 -10.17
CA ILE A 100 -7.17 9.68 -8.74
C ILE A 100 -8.65 9.96 -8.42
N HIS A 101 -9.08 9.67 -7.19
CA HIS A 101 -10.47 9.83 -6.74
C HIS A 101 -11.47 9.06 -7.62
N PRO A 102 -11.46 7.71 -7.60
CA PRO A 102 -12.37 6.88 -8.39
C PRO A 102 -13.83 7.29 -8.24
N ILE A 103 -14.59 7.21 -9.35
CA ILE A 103 -16.00 7.60 -9.41
C ILE A 103 -16.92 6.49 -9.92
N THR A 104 -16.36 5.43 -10.51
CA THR A 104 -17.13 4.31 -11.05
C THR A 104 -17.38 3.22 -10.02
N ALA A 105 -16.49 3.07 -9.03
CA ALA A 105 -16.69 2.18 -7.89
C ALA A 105 -17.73 2.78 -6.94
N VAL A 106 -18.76 2.02 -6.66
CA VAL A 106 -19.89 2.39 -5.80
C VAL A 106 -20.24 1.24 -4.86
N VAL A 107 -21.11 1.51 -3.89
CA VAL A 107 -21.64 0.47 -2.99
C VAL A 107 -22.27 -0.65 -3.83
N GLY A 108 -21.84 -1.87 -3.57
CA GLY A 108 -22.35 -3.07 -4.25
C GLY A 108 -21.76 -3.36 -5.64
N GLY A 109 -20.92 -2.48 -6.22
CA GLY A 109 -20.40 -2.74 -7.57
C GLY A 109 -19.73 -1.56 -8.27
N PHE A 110 -19.90 -1.54 -9.60
CA PHE A 110 -19.36 -0.52 -10.50
C PHE A 110 -20.44 0.02 -11.45
N THR A 111 -20.35 1.31 -11.80
CA THR A 111 -21.29 1.98 -12.71
C THR A 111 -20.85 1.98 -14.16
N HIS A 112 -19.66 1.47 -14.47
CA HIS A 112 -19.06 1.47 -15.79
C HIS A 112 -18.68 0.05 -16.21
N GLU A 113 -19.00 -0.31 -17.47
CA GLU A 113 -18.58 -1.57 -18.07
C GLU A 113 -17.36 -1.32 -18.96
N ILE A 114 -16.36 -2.20 -18.86
CA ILE A 114 -15.12 -2.16 -19.62
C ILE A 114 -15.18 -3.30 -20.63
N SER A 115 -14.83 -3.02 -21.89
CA SER A 115 -14.84 -4.02 -22.95
C SER A 115 -13.70 -5.03 -22.81
N ALA A 116 -13.90 -6.24 -23.33
CA ALA A 116 -12.86 -7.28 -23.38
C ALA A 116 -11.57 -6.78 -24.07
N GLN A 117 -11.71 -5.97 -25.12
CA GLN A 117 -10.57 -5.41 -25.85
C GLN A 117 -9.74 -4.48 -24.98
N GLU A 118 -10.37 -3.59 -24.20
CA GLU A 118 -9.67 -2.66 -23.29
C GLU A 118 -8.90 -3.42 -22.21
N TYR A 119 -9.48 -4.49 -21.66
CA TYR A 119 -8.76 -5.36 -20.69
C TYR A 119 -7.53 -6.02 -21.33
N LEU A 120 -7.65 -6.54 -22.55
CA LEU A 120 -6.53 -7.21 -23.24
C LEU A 120 -5.42 -6.22 -23.58
N GLU A 121 -5.75 -5.02 -24.08
CA GLU A 121 -4.79 -3.96 -24.37
C GLU A 121 -4.03 -3.52 -23.09
N LEU A 122 -4.75 -3.41 -21.97
CA LEU A 122 -4.12 -3.11 -20.69
C LEU A 122 -3.21 -4.25 -20.21
N ALA A 123 -3.66 -5.51 -20.35
CA ALA A 123 -2.84 -6.68 -19.98
C ALA A 123 -1.52 -6.73 -20.75
N ASP A 124 -1.56 -6.49 -22.07
CA ASP A 124 -0.34 -6.47 -22.91
C ASP A 124 0.64 -5.36 -22.47
N ARG A 125 0.12 -4.19 -22.10
CA ARG A 125 0.95 -3.08 -21.59
C ARG A 125 1.55 -3.39 -20.21
N LEU A 126 0.81 -4.05 -19.33
CA LEU A 126 1.29 -4.49 -18.00
C LEU A 126 2.40 -5.51 -18.17
N GLU A 127 2.24 -6.50 -19.04
CA GLU A 127 3.26 -7.50 -19.35
C GLU A 127 4.52 -6.88 -19.97
N ALA A 128 4.36 -5.90 -20.86
CA ALA A 128 5.47 -5.18 -21.47
C ALA A 128 6.32 -4.39 -20.46
N ALA A 129 5.77 -4.02 -19.30
CA ALA A 129 6.50 -3.33 -18.23
C ALA A 129 7.29 -4.26 -17.28
N ILE A 130 7.06 -5.58 -17.34
CA ILE A 130 7.73 -6.57 -16.45
C ILE A 130 9.27 -6.52 -16.53
N PRO A 131 9.91 -6.39 -17.71
CA PRO A 131 11.37 -6.28 -17.78
C PRO A 131 11.91 -5.08 -16.99
N PHE A 132 11.25 -3.92 -17.06
CA PHE A 132 11.64 -2.75 -16.28
C PHE A 132 11.43 -2.95 -14.78
N ALA A 133 10.35 -3.60 -14.36
CA ALA A 133 10.14 -3.94 -12.95
C ALA A 133 11.24 -4.86 -12.40
N LYS A 134 11.71 -5.83 -13.18
CA LYS A 134 12.87 -6.67 -12.81
C LYS A 134 14.15 -5.86 -12.68
N ALA A 135 14.40 -4.95 -13.63
CA ALA A 135 15.54 -4.03 -13.53
C ALA A 135 15.42 -3.09 -12.31
N THR A 136 14.21 -2.68 -11.94
CA THR A 136 13.95 -1.91 -10.73
C THR A 136 14.35 -2.70 -9.47
N VAL A 137 13.98 -3.97 -9.36
CA VAL A 137 14.41 -4.82 -8.23
C VAL A 137 15.94 -4.94 -8.18
N ASP A 138 16.60 -5.19 -9.33
CA ASP A 138 18.06 -5.25 -9.40
C ASP A 138 18.71 -3.90 -9.00
N LEU A 139 18.17 -2.76 -9.41
CA LEU A 139 18.63 -1.43 -9.02
C LEU A 139 18.55 -1.23 -7.49
N PHE A 140 17.38 -1.46 -6.90
CA PHE A 140 17.18 -1.24 -5.46
C PHE A 140 17.95 -2.24 -4.59
N SER A 141 18.19 -3.44 -5.07
CA SER A 141 19.06 -4.42 -4.38
C SER A 141 20.54 -4.03 -4.40
N SER A 142 20.97 -3.16 -5.32
CA SER A 142 22.35 -2.68 -5.43
C SER A 142 22.70 -1.54 -4.48
N PHE A 143 21.70 -0.85 -3.93
CA PHE A 143 21.91 0.28 -3.04
C PHE A 143 22.47 -0.16 -1.69
N ARG A 144 23.46 0.58 -1.21
CA ARG A 144 23.98 0.40 0.15
C ARG A 144 23.07 1.11 1.14
N ILE A 145 22.60 0.38 2.11
CA ILE A 145 21.74 0.86 3.20
C ILE A 145 22.39 0.57 4.55
N THR A 146 22.10 1.38 5.55
CA THR A 146 22.53 1.12 6.92
C THR A 146 21.75 -0.07 7.49
N GLU A 147 22.46 -1.01 8.13
CA GLU A 147 21.81 -2.15 8.79
C GLU A 147 21.29 -1.70 10.16
N ILE A 148 19.96 -1.65 10.26
CA ILE A 148 19.22 -1.46 11.51
C ILE A 148 18.04 -2.42 11.53
N HIS A 149 17.52 -2.69 12.72
CA HIS A 149 16.34 -3.53 12.88
C HIS A 149 15.28 -2.78 13.67
N THR A 150 14.07 -2.70 13.13
CA THR A 150 12.94 -2.14 13.87
C THR A 150 12.56 -3.02 15.05
N ALA A 151 12.25 -2.38 16.17
CA ALA A 151 11.67 -3.04 17.34
C ALA A 151 10.13 -3.08 17.29
N SER A 152 9.54 -2.47 16.26
CA SER A 152 8.10 -2.40 16.04
C SER A 152 7.54 -3.75 15.64
N ASP A 153 6.29 -4.00 15.97
CA ASP A 153 5.58 -5.17 15.47
C ASP A 153 5.11 -4.92 14.03
N LEU A 154 5.37 -5.87 13.15
CA LEU A 154 4.95 -5.77 11.76
C LEU A 154 3.48 -6.12 11.64
N LEU A 155 2.69 -5.26 10.97
CA LEU A 155 1.26 -5.45 10.75
C LEU A 155 0.97 -5.57 9.27
N ALA A 156 0.22 -6.59 8.86
CA ALA A 156 -0.28 -6.76 7.51
C ALA A 156 -1.61 -7.50 7.47
N MET A 157 -2.34 -7.31 6.37
CA MET A 157 -3.47 -8.16 5.99
C MET A 157 -2.94 -9.52 5.53
N VAL A 158 -3.60 -10.60 5.94
CA VAL A 158 -3.19 -11.98 5.64
C VAL A 158 -4.33 -12.83 5.11
N GLU A 159 -3.97 -13.82 4.30
CA GLU A 159 -4.79 -14.96 3.89
C GLU A 159 -3.92 -16.19 3.76
N ASP A 160 -4.54 -17.37 3.80
CA ASP A 160 -3.80 -18.63 3.81
C ASP A 160 -3.36 -19.10 2.42
N ASP A 161 -3.96 -18.58 1.35
CA ASP A 161 -3.80 -19.11 -0.02
C ASP A 161 -3.50 -18.06 -1.09
N TYR A 162 -3.49 -16.75 -0.75
CA TYR A 162 -3.16 -15.69 -1.71
C TYR A 162 -2.54 -14.46 -1.04
N TYR A 163 -1.99 -13.54 -1.86
CA TYR A 163 -1.45 -12.25 -1.42
C TYR A 163 -2.59 -11.23 -1.35
N PRO A 164 -3.12 -10.90 -0.16
CA PRO A 164 -4.31 -10.07 -0.04
C PRO A 164 -3.96 -8.58 -0.14
N VAL A 165 -4.76 -7.82 -0.90
CA VAL A 165 -4.69 -6.35 -0.91
C VAL A 165 -6.02 -5.68 -0.56
N GLN A 166 -7.15 -6.40 -0.68
CA GLN A 166 -8.47 -5.89 -0.30
C GLN A 166 -9.50 -6.98 0.04
N SER A 167 -9.24 -8.23 -0.32
CA SER A 167 -10.25 -9.31 -0.22
C SER A 167 -10.30 -10.02 1.13
N SER A 168 -9.37 -9.71 2.04
CA SER A 168 -9.35 -10.26 3.40
C SER A 168 -10.01 -9.33 4.41
N ASN A 169 -10.37 -9.88 5.56
CA ASN A 169 -10.71 -9.18 6.80
C ASN A 169 -9.80 -9.60 7.97
N THR A 170 -8.76 -10.40 7.72
CA THR A 170 -7.83 -10.86 8.73
C THR A 170 -6.55 -10.04 8.71
N LEU A 171 -6.12 -9.61 9.88
CA LEU A 171 -4.84 -8.96 10.15
C LEU A 171 -3.93 -9.87 10.96
N GLU A 172 -2.62 -9.70 10.81
CA GLU A 172 -1.63 -10.37 11.64
C GLU A 172 -0.60 -9.36 12.20
N LEU A 173 -0.42 -9.38 13.52
CA LEU A 173 0.78 -8.88 14.18
C LEU A 173 1.82 -9.98 14.03
N ILE A 174 2.75 -9.78 13.09
CA ILE A 174 3.61 -10.85 12.56
C ILE A 174 4.58 -11.37 13.62
N ASP A 175 5.14 -10.47 14.44
CA ASP A 175 6.11 -10.82 15.46
C ASP A 175 5.50 -11.54 16.65
N GLU A 176 4.28 -11.19 16.99
CA GLU A 176 3.52 -11.82 18.07
C GLU A 176 2.78 -13.08 17.58
N HIS A 177 2.74 -13.33 16.26
CA HIS A 177 1.94 -14.40 15.63
C HIS A 177 0.45 -14.36 16.02
N VAL A 178 -0.09 -13.14 16.11
CA VAL A 178 -1.49 -12.90 16.51
C VAL A 178 -2.32 -12.47 15.33
N ARG A 179 -3.27 -13.32 14.93
CA ARG A 179 -4.28 -13.02 13.92
C ARG A 179 -5.57 -12.54 14.56
N PHE A 180 -6.21 -11.56 13.97
CA PHE A 180 -7.48 -11.02 14.43
C PHE A 180 -8.31 -10.48 13.25
N ASP A 181 -9.64 -10.45 13.44
CA ASP A 181 -10.56 -9.89 12.45
C ASP A 181 -10.53 -8.35 12.48
N ALA A 182 -10.80 -7.72 11.35
CA ALA A 182 -10.88 -6.28 11.23
C ALA A 182 -11.86 -5.61 12.21
N HIS A 183 -12.95 -6.31 12.58
CA HIS A 183 -13.91 -5.80 13.58
C HIS A 183 -13.29 -5.68 14.98
N ASP A 184 -12.24 -6.43 15.26
CA ASP A 184 -11.51 -6.41 16.52
C ASP A 184 -10.32 -5.43 16.52
N PHE A 185 -10.11 -4.68 15.43
CA PHE A 185 -8.94 -3.79 15.26
C PHE A 185 -8.67 -2.93 16.50
N GLU A 186 -9.70 -2.23 17.00
CA GLU A 186 -9.59 -1.36 18.18
C GLU A 186 -9.37 -2.12 19.50
N SER A 187 -9.47 -3.45 19.50
CA SER A 187 -9.13 -4.30 20.66
C SER A 187 -7.64 -4.60 20.73
N TYR A 188 -6.96 -4.64 19.59
CA TYR A 188 -5.54 -4.94 19.47
C TYR A 188 -4.66 -3.70 19.34
N LEU A 189 -5.15 -2.67 18.66
CA LEU A 189 -4.43 -1.43 18.38
C LEU A 189 -5.14 -0.23 18.99
N GLU A 190 -4.37 0.78 19.39
CA GLU A 190 -4.91 2.04 19.86
C GLU A 190 -4.19 3.23 19.28
N GLU A 191 -4.94 4.28 18.93
CA GLU A 191 -4.39 5.59 18.60
C GLU A 191 -4.23 6.44 19.87
N TYR A 192 -3.17 7.22 19.91
CA TYR A 192 -2.89 8.13 21.02
C TYR A 192 -2.24 9.43 20.56
N GLU A 193 -2.45 10.48 21.33
CA GLU A 193 -1.88 11.81 21.07
C GLU A 193 -0.45 11.91 21.62
N VAL A 194 0.39 12.68 20.92
CA VAL A 194 1.73 13.07 21.37
C VAL A 194 1.88 14.59 21.34
N PRO A 195 2.57 15.23 22.30
CA PRO A 195 2.59 16.69 22.41
C PRO A 195 3.26 17.43 21.26
N HIS A 196 4.10 16.75 20.49
CA HIS A 196 4.91 17.34 19.40
C HIS A 196 4.35 17.08 18.00
N SER A 197 3.21 16.41 17.87
CA SER A 197 2.58 16.10 16.58
C SER A 197 1.09 16.41 16.59
N GLY A 198 0.56 16.90 15.48
CA GLY A 198 -0.88 17.01 15.25
C GLY A 198 -1.52 15.72 14.74
N ALA A 199 -0.70 14.71 14.39
CA ALA A 199 -1.18 13.40 13.98
C ALA A 199 -1.25 12.45 15.18
N LEU A 200 -2.22 11.54 15.16
CA LEU A 200 -2.30 10.43 16.11
C LEU A 200 -1.21 9.40 15.81
N PHE A 201 -0.70 8.78 16.86
CA PHE A 201 0.24 7.67 16.79
C PHE A 201 -0.49 6.38 17.14
N THR A 202 0.00 5.25 16.64
CA THR A 202 -0.62 3.94 16.90
C THR A 202 0.37 3.01 17.62
N ARG A 203 -0.16 2.17 18.51
CA ARG A 203 0.62 1.13 19.21
C ARG A 203 -0.23 -0.13 19.45
N VAL A 204 0.44 -1.25 19.66
CA VAL A 204 -0.19 -2.49 20.13
C VAL A 204 -0.65 -2.31 21.58
N LYS A 205 -1.93 -2.46 21.85
CA LYS A 205 -2.50 -2.25 23.21
C LYS A 205 -1.86 -3.13 24.29
N ALA A 206 -1.65 -4.40 23.97
CA ALA A 206 -1.17 -5.37 24.95
C ALA A 206 0.28 -5.13 25.37
N THR A 207 1.14 -4.66 24.45
CA THR A 207 2.58 -4.56 24.66
C THR A 207 3.09 -3.13 24.71
N GLY A 208 2.32 -2.17 24.19
CA GLY A 208 2.75 -0.79 24.00
C GLY A 208 3.77 -0.61 22.87
N LYS A 209 4.12 -1.66 22.12
CA LYS A 209 5.06 -1.57 20.99
C LYS A 209 4.49 -0.72 19.86
N PRO A 210 5.33 0.06 19.16
CA PRO A 210 4.97 0.67 17.89
C PRO A 210 4.58 -0.38 16.85
N VAL A 211 3.80 0.03 15.87
CA VAL A 211 3.39 -0.78 14.73
C VAL A 211 4.10 -0.28 13.48
N PHE A 212 4.53 -1.20 12.62
CA PHE A 212 5.04 -0.90 11.28
C PHE A 212 4.23 -1.67 10.24
N THR A 213 3.47 -0.94 9.43
CA THR A 213 2.70 -1.49 8.32
C THR A 213 3.22 -0.93 7.00
N SER A 214 3.54 -1.80 6.02
CA SER A 214 4.25 -1.39 4.81
C SER A 214 4.32 -2.52 3.77
N ALA A 215 4.94 -2.26 2.62
CA ALA A 215 5.32 -3.30 1.67
C ALA A 215 6.20 -4.38 2.33
N LEU A 216 7.14 -3.97 3.19
CA LEU A 216 7.99 -4.91 3.92
C LEU A 216 7.18 -5.81 4.85
N SER A 217 6.18 -5.26 5.55
CA SER A 217 5.29 -6.05 6.41
C SER A 217 4.49 -7.07 5.60
N ARG A 218 3.92 -6.65 4.45
CA ARG A 218 3.19 -7.56 3.55
C ARG A 218 4.05 -8.68 3.00
N LEU A 219 5.30 -8.37 2.60
CA LEU A 219 6.23 -9.39 2.13
C LEU A 219 6.60 -10.38 3.25
N ASN A 220 6.78 -9.92 4.48
CA ASN A 220 7.01 -10.83 5.61
C ASN A 220 5.82 -11.76 5.84
N ALA A 221 4.60 -11.23 5.77
CA ALA A 221 3.37 -11.99 6.02
C ALA A 221 3.02 -12.97 4.89
N SER A 222 3.24 -12.57 3.64
CA SER A 222 2.65 -13.24 2.46
C SER A 222 3.67 -13.55 1.36
N TRP A 223 4.95 -13.68 1.69
CA TRP A 223 6.02 -13.96 0.72
C TRP A 223 5.77 -15.23 -0.09
N ASP A 224 5.20 -16.27 0.54
CA ASP A 224 4.88 -17.51 -0.12
C ASP A 224 3.79 -17.38 -1.19
N HIS A 225 3.00 -16.33 -1.13
CA HIS A 225 1.93 -16.03 -2.06
C HIS A 225 2.30 -15.05 -3.18
N LEU A 226 3.54 -14.56 -3.22
CA LEU A 226 4.05 -13.81 -4.38
C LEU A 226 4.00 -14.65 -5.65
N SER A 227 3.84 -14.01 -6.81
CA SER A 227 4.04 -14.67 -8.10
C SER A 227 5.44 -15.30 -8.18
N GLN A 228 5.59 -16.37 -8.94
CA GLN A 228 6.87 -17.10 -9.01
C GLN A 228 8.04 -16.19 -9.41
N GLU A 229 7.79 -15.25 -10.34
CA GLU A 229 8.80 -14.31 -10.78
C GLU A 229 9.17 -13.27 -9.71
N ALA A 230 8.18 -12.73 -8.97
CA ALA A 230 8.42 -11.81 -7.86
C ALA A 230 9.14 -12.53 -6.70
N LYS A 231 8.74 -13.75 -6.38
CA LYS A 231 9.38 -14.59 -5.36
C LYS A 231 10.85 -14.89 -5.70
N PHE A 232 11.12 -15.22 -6.98
CA PHE A 232 12.48 -15.43 -7.45
C PHE A 232 13.32 -14.14 -7.39
N ALA A 233 12.77 -13.02 -7.85
CA ALA A 233 13.44 -11.71 -7.79
C ALA A 233 13.72 -11.29 -6.34
N SER A 234 12.77 -11.45 -5.43
CA SER A 234 12.92 -11.21 -4.00
C SER A 234 14.06 -12.03 -3.39
N ALA A 235 14.07 -13.34 -3.64
CA ALA A 235 15.10 -14.23 -3.14
C ALA A 235 16.51 -13.89 -3.70
N LYS A 236 16.60 -13.53 -4.99
CA LYS A 236 17.84 -13.09 -5.65
C LYS A 236 18.36 -11.79 -5.05
N ALA A 237 17.46 -10.85 -4.75
CA ALA A 237 17.76 -9.56 -4.13
C ALA A 237 18.11 -9.65 -2.63
N GLY A 238 18.02 -10.83 -2.03
CA GLY A 238 18.31 -11.07 -0.62
C GLY A 238 17.18 -10.63 0.33
N LEU A 239 15.99 -10.35 -0.18
CA LEU A 239 14.83 -10.07 0.64
C LEU A 239 13.99 -11.34 0.84
N ARG A 240 13.85 -11.76 2.09
CA ARG A 240 13.13 -12.96 2.51
C ARG A 240 12.29 -12.66 3.74
N PRO A 241 11.35 -13.53 4.14
CA PRO A 241 10.65 -13.40 5.43
C PRO A 241 11.60 -13.20 6.60
N GLU A 242 11.09 -12.62 7.68
CA GLU A 242 11.82 -12.23 8.90
C GLU A 242 12.74 -11.00 8.71
N GLU A 243 12.61 -10.28 7.60
CA GLU A 243 13.36 -9.05 7.38
C GLU A 243 12.83 -7.91 8.26
N LYS A 244 13.72 -7.30 9.03
CA LYS A 244 13.40 -6.25 10.00
C LYS A 244 14.05 -4.90 9.71
N ASN A 245 14.86 -4.79 8.66
CA ASN A 245 15.44 -3.51 8.31
C ASN A 245 14.42 -2.62 7.58
N PRO A 246 13.92 -1.53 8.19
CA PRO A 246 12.88 -0.69 7.57
C PRO A 246 13.37 -0.01 6.28
N MET A 247 14.68 0.19 6.09
CA MET A 247 15.24 0.73 4.84
C MET A 247 15.02 -0.20 3.65
N LYS A 248 14.83 -1.51 3.87
CA LYS A 248 14.50 -2.48 2.81
C LYS A 248 13.04 -2.38 2.32
N ASN A 249 12.23 -1.52 2.93
CA ASN A 249 10.88 -1.25 2.42
C ASN A 249 10.89 -0.73 0.97
N ASN A 250 11.91 0.03 0.57
CA ASN A 250 12.07 0.46 -0.83
C ASN A 250 12.24 -0.73 -1.79
N LEU A 251 13.05 -1.72 -1.40
CA LEU A 251 13.21 -2.96 -2.17
C LEU A 251 11.92 -3.80 -2.16
N ALA A 252 11.19 -3.84 -1.04
CA ALA A 252 9.90 -4.49 -0.96
C ALA A 252 8.89 -3.87 -1.93
N GLN A 253 8.82 -2.54 -2.03
CA GLN A 253 7.99 -1.84 -3.02
C GLN A 253 8.39 -2.15 -4.46
N ALA A 254 9.68 -2.27 -4.76
CA ALA A 254 10.17 -2.68 -6.09
C ALA A 254 9.69 -4.09 -6.46
N ILE A 255 9.69 -5.03 -5.49
CA ILE A 255 9.17 -6.39 -5.68
C ILE A 255 7.65 -6.38 -5.87
N GLU A 256 6.93 -5.55 -5.11
CA GLU A 256 5.47 -5.39 -5.28
C GLU A 256 5.09 -4.80 -6.64
N ILE A 257 5.89 -3.91 -7.22
CA ILE A 257 5.67 -3.45 -8.61
C ILE A 257 5.67 -4.65 -9.56
N LEU A 258 6.66 -5.53 -9.45
CA LEU A 258 6.76 -6.72 -10.31
C LEU A 258 5.56 -7.65 -10.10
N ASP A 259 5.20 -7.95 -8.84
CA ASP A 259 4.06 -8.81 -8.52
C ASP A 259 2.74 -8.21 -8.99
N ALA A 260 2.52 -6.90 -8.76
CA ALA A 260 1.32 -6.18 -9.18
C ALA A 260 1.13 -6.20 -10.71
N LEU A 261 2.19 -6.00 -11.49
CA LEU A 261 2.12 -6.07 -12.96
C LEU A 261 1.64 -7.44 -13.42
N ILE A 262 2.21 -8.52 -12.88
CA ILE A 262 1.86 -9.90 -13.22
C ILE A 262 0.41 -10.21 -12.83
N ARG A 263 0.00 -9.86 -11.62
CA ARG A 263 -1.36 -10.08 -11.13
C ARG A 263 -2.39 -9.29 -11.91
N CYS A 264 -2.15 -8.00 -12.12
CA CYS A 264 -3.05 -7.15 -12.89
C CYS A 264 -3.23 -7.66 -14.32
N ALA A 265 -2.16 -8.10 -15.00
CA ALA A 265 -2.27 -8.69 -16.33
C ALA A 265 -3.14 -9.96 -16.31
N GLY A 266 -2.93 -10.84 -15.32
CA GLY A 266 -3.77 -12.03 -15.12
C GLY A 266 -5.24 -11.70 -14.87
N ILE A 267 -5.52 -10.76 -13.97
CA ILE A 267 -6.88 -10.31 -13.65
C ILE A 267 -7.55 -9.70 -14.90
N CYS A 268 -6.84 -8.85 -15.66
CA CYS A 268 -7.37 -8.27 -16.91
C CYS A 268 -7.74 -9.36 -17.92
N ARG A 269 -6.89 -10.39 -18.11
CA ARG A 269 -7.20 -11.51 -19.01
C ARG A 269 -8.40 -12.32 -18.54
N GLU A 270 -8.58 -12.50 -17.23
CA GLU A 270 -9.75 -13.16 -16.65
C GLU A 270 -11.03 -12.35 -16.88
N LEU A 271 -10.98 -11.03 -16.58
CA LEU A 271 -12.11 -10.12 -16.80
C LEU A 271 -12.52 -10.02 -18.28
N ALA A 272 -11.56 -10.15 -19.21
CA ALA A 272 -11.80 -10.13 -20.65
C ALA A 272 -12.65 -11.32 -21.13
N LYS A 273 -12.72 -12.43 -20.39
CA LYS A 273 -13.62 -13.56 -20.70
C LYS A 273 -15.11 -13.19 -20.61
N GLY A 274 -15.44 -12.07 -19.96
CA GLY A 274 -16.79 -11.54 -19.86
C GLY A 274 -17.70 -12.29 -18.88
N GLU A 275 -17.13 -13.11 -18.01
CA GLU A 275 -17.91 -13.87 -17.01
C GLU A 275 -18.30 -13.00 -15.82
N GLY A 276 -19.52 -13.18 -15.33
CA GLY A 276 -20.08 -12.49 -14.17
C GLY A 276 -20.49 -11.03 -14.46
N ASP A 277 -21.12 -10.43 -13.46
CA ASP A 277 -21.62 -9.04 -13.47
C ASP A 277 -20.93 -8.24 -12.37
N SER A 278 -20.68 -6.98 -12.61
CA SER A 278 -20.15 -6.03 -11.61
C SER A 278 -21.10 -4.87 -11.34
N LYS A 279 -22.34 -4.90 -11.84
CA LYS A 279 -23.34 -3.87 -11.58
C LYS A 279 -23.66 -3.78 -10.10
N PRO A 280 -24.00 -2.59 -9.60
CA PRO A 280 -24.37 -2.41 -8.21
C PRO A 280 -25.55 -3.33 -7.82
N VAL A 281 -25.38 -4.09 -6.75
CA VAL A 281 -26.47 -4.90 -6.21
C VAL A 281 -27.45 -4.02 -5.45
N PRO A 282 -28.78 -4.28 -5.52
CA PRO A 282 -29.78 -3.59 -4.69
C PRO A 282 -29.53 -3.86 -3.20
N PHE A 283 -29.73 -2.87 -2.36
CA PHE A 283 -29.62 -3.00 -0.91
C PHE A 283 -30.63 -2.12 -0.19
N GLU A 284 -30.89 -2.43 1.07
CA GLU A 284 -31.72 -1.64 1.95
C GLU A 284 -30.84 -0.91 2.97
N VAL A 285 -31.11 0.39 3.15
CA VAL A 285 -30.45 1.21 4.16
C VAL A 285 -31.05 0.89 5.53
N ARG A 286 -30.21 0.76 6.54
CA ARG A 286 -30.58 0.47 7.93
C ARG A 286 -29.52 0.99 8.89
N ALA A 287 -29.88 1.17 10.15
CA ALA A 287 -28.89 1.41 11.17
C ALA A 287 -27.91 0.24 11.28
N GLY A 288 -26.64 0.54 11.49
CA GLY A 288 -25.61 -0.48 11.63
C GLY A 288 -24.20 0.11 11.69
N THR A 289 -23.26 -0.72 12.11
CA THR A 289 -21.84 -0.41 12.10
C THR A 289 -21.14 -1.36 11.15
N GLY A 290 -20.28 -0.83 10.31
CA GLY A 290 -19.49 -1.65 9.41
C GLY A 290 -18.02 -1.25 9.41
N VAL A 291 -17.20 -2.23 9.10
CA VAL A 291 -15.75 -2.14 9.05
C VAL A 291 -15.25 -2.51 7.66
N GLY A 292 -14.35 -1.70 7.14
CA GLY A 292 -13.65 -1.99 5.91
C GLY A 292 -12.16 -1.83 6.11
N MET A 293 -11.38 -2.66 5.44
CA MET A 293 -9.94 -2.48 5.35
C MET A 293 -9.40 -2.88 3.99
N SER A 294 -8.26 -2.33 3.65
CA SER A 294 -7.43 -2.74 2.51
C SER A 294 -5.97 -2.43 2.79
N GLU A 295 -5.08 -3.06 2.03
CA GLU A 295 -3.69 -2.66 1.98
C GLU A 295 -3.56 -1.48 1.01
N ALA A 296 -3.38 -0.27 1.53
CA ALA A 296 -2.92 0.85 0.71
C ALA A 296 -1.43 0.65 0.35
N PRO A 297 -0.86 1.39 -0.62
CA PRO A 297 0.56 1.26 -0.96
C PRO A 297 1.50 1.32 0.27
N ARG A 298 1.13 2.10 1.27
CA ARG A 298 1.92 2.36 2.50
C ARG A 298 1.57 1.47 3.69
N GLY A 299 0.60 0.55 3.53
CA GLY A 299 0.17 -0.37 4.58
C GLY A 299 -1.34 -0.40 4.80
N VAL A 300 -1.77 -0.99 5.89
CA VAL A 300 -3.19 -1.19 6.22
C VAL A 300 -3.92 0.14 6.41
N VAL A 301 -5.01 0.33 5.67
CA VAL A 301 -5.98 1.40 5.89
C VAL A 301 -7.29 0.80 6.42
N PHE A 302 -7.82 1.40 7.46
CA PHE A 302 -8.98 0.92 8.19
C PHE A 302 -10.05 2.02 8.27
N HIS A 303 -11.31 1.67 7.96
CA HIS A 303 -12.47 2.53 8.12
C HIS A 303 -13.54 1.80 8.94
N LYS A 304 -14.07 2.48 9.94
CA LYS A 304 -15.26 2.05 10.69
C LYS A 304 -16.31 3.14 10.61
N LEU A 305 -17.50 2.78 10.16
CA LEU A 305 -18.61 3.69 9.94
C LEU A 305 -19.82 3.22 10.72
N GLU A 306 -20.49 4.15 11.42
CA GLU A 306 -21.75 3.92 12.09
C GLU A 306 -22.84 4.72 11.41
N PHE A 307 -23.99 4.09 11.13
CA PHE A 307 -25.11 4.67 10.41
C PHE A 307 -26.40 4.65 11.24
N ASP A 308 -27.26 5.69 11.04
CA ASP A 308 -28.64 5.68 11.50
C ASP A 308 -29.58 4.92 10.55
N ASP A 309 -30.89 4.85 10.89
CA ASP A 309 -31.89 4.15 10.08
C ASP A 309 -32.12 4.82 8.70
N GLU A 310 -31.73 6.07 8.52
CA GLU A 310 -31.79 6.78 7.25
C GLU A 310 -30.48 6.72 6.46
N GLY A 311 -29.46 5.99 6.96
CA GLY A 311 -28.15 5.80 6.33
C GLY A 311 -27.24 7.03 6.45
N ARG A 312 -27.47 7.92 7.40
CA ARG A 312 -26.56 9.01 7.69
C ARG A 312 -25.45 8.53 8.60
N VAL A 313 -24.22 8.94 8.33
CA VAL A 313 -23.07 8.63 9.18
C VAL A 313 -23.21 9.35 10.52
N LEU A 314 -23.28 8.59 11.61
CA LEU A 314 -23.26 9.05 12.98
C LEU A 314 -21.83 9.19 13.51
N HIS A 315 -20.97 8.22 13.20
CA HIS A 315 -19.56 8.19 13.60
C HIS A 315 -18.71 7.59 12.49
N ALA A 316 -17.48 8.09 12.35
CA ALA A 316 -16.48 7.56 11.44
C ALA A 316 -15.11 7.54 12.15
N SER A 317 -14.45 6.38 12.12
CA SER A 317 -13.05 6.22 12.52
C SER A 317 -12.26 5.79 11.29
N ILE A 318 -11.22 6.55 10.94
CA ILE A 318 -10.39 6.32 9.75
C ILE A 318 -8.94 6.30 10.21
N ILE A 319 -8.33 5.11 10.21
CA ILE A 319 -6.95 4.91 10.65
C ILE A 319 -6.09 4.63 9.43
N THR A 320 -5.11 5.49 9.20
CA THR A 320 -4.28 5.46 8.00
C THR A 320 -2.93 4.78 8.23
N PRO A 321 -2.31 4.22 7.19
CA PRO A 321 -1.00 3.58 7.35
C PRO A 321 0.06 4.51 7.92
N THR A 322 0.08 5.78 7.49
CA THR A 322 1.10 6.73 7.95
C THR A 322 0.94 7.06 9.44
N SER A 323 -0.29 7.25 9.94
CA SER A 323 -0.49 7.47 11.38
C SER A 323 -0.04 6.25 12.19
N GLN A 324 -0.29 5.05 11.69
CA GLN A 324 0.19 3.80 12.30
C GLN A 324 1.72 3.73 12.36
N ASN A 325 2.41 4.26 11.35
CA ASN A 325 3.86 4.18 11.22
C ASN A 325 4.64 5.26 12.00
N LEU A 326 4.00 6.32 12.49
CA LEU A 326 4.72 7.46 13.10
C LEU A 326 5.53 7.07 14.33
N ALA A 327 4.96 6.24 15.21
CA ALA A 327 5.67 5.77 16.41
C ALA A 327 6.90 4.92 16.05
N SER A 328 6.76 4.06 15.05
CA SER A 328 7.85 3.24 14.52
C SER A 328 8.95 4.09 13.88
N LEU A 329 8.57 5.03 13.01
CA LEU A 329 9.51 5.95 12.37
C LEU A 329 10.33 6.75 13.39
N GLU A 330 9.70 7.25 14.45
CA GLU A 330 10.39 8.00 15.50
C GLU A 330 11.37 7.11 16.28
N ALA A 331 10.94 5.90 16.65
CA ALA A 331 11.78 4.94 17.36
C ALA A 331 13.00 4.51 16.53
N ASP A 332 12.76 4.16 15.25
CA ASP A 332 13.82 3.71 14.34
C ASP A 332 14.78 4.85 13.97
N THR A 333 14.28 6.10 13.85
CA THR A 333 15.15 7.27 13.65
C THR A 333 16.08 7.47 14.84
N ARG A 334 15.58 7.34 16.07
CA ARG A 334 16.40 7.43 17.28
C ARG A 334 17.45 6.34 17.31
N HIS A 335 17.06 5.09 17.06
CA HIS A 335 17.99 3.96 17.02
C HIS A 335 19.06 4.13 15.94
N LEU A 336 18.69 4.57 14.74
CA LEU A 336 19.65 4.87 13.67
C LEU A 336 20.69 5.92 14.11
N VAL A 337 20.23 7.01 14.73
CA VAL A 337 21.14 8.07 15.21
C VAL A 337 22.12 7.53 16.27
N GLU A 338 21.62 6.73 17.22
CA GLU A 338 22.45 6.11 18.26
C GLU A 338 23.55 5.24 17.62
N VAL A 339 23.20 4.35 16.70
CA VAL A 339 24.14 3.47 15.98
C VAL A 339 25.19 4.27 15.22
N LEU A 340 24.79 5.31 14.50
CA LEU A 340 25.71 6.11 13.69
C LEU A 340 26.63 7.01 14.53
N VAL A 341 26.14 7.57 15.64
CA VAL A 341 26.95 8.34 16.60
C VAL A 341 27.97 7.45 17.29
N GLU A 342 27.58 6.25 17.74
CA GLU A 342 28.50 5.27 18.34
C GLU A 342 29.59 4.82 17.34
N ALA A 343 29.25 4.74 16.06
CA ALA A 343 30.20 4.45 14.99
C ALA A 343 31.16 5.64 14.66
N GLY A 344 30.95 6.80 15.28
CA GLY A 344 31.79 8.00 15.10
C GLY A 344 31.62 8.70 13.76
N LEU A 345 30.45 8.57 13.13
CA LEU A 345 30.17 9.19 11.83
C LEU A 345 29.84 10.68 11.99
N ASP A 346 30.14 11.47 10.97
CA ASP A 346 29.90 12.91 10.98
C ASP A 346 28.41 13.26 10.83
N GLU A 347 28.05 14.48 11.24
CA GLU A 347 26.66 14.96 11.22
C GLU A 347 26.05 14.97 9.82
N GLY A 348 26.83 15.27 8.78
CA GLY A 348 26.34 15.28 7.39
C GLY A 348 25.90 13.89 6.93
N TYR A 349 26.70 12.87 7.24
CA TYR A 349 26.36 11.49 6.96
C TYR A 349 25.12 11.04 7.74
N ILE A 350 25.06 11.36 9.05
CA ILE A 350 23.91 11.03 9.90
C ILE A 350 22.63 11.65 9.33
N ARG A 351 22.66 12.92 8.94
CA ARG A 351 21.50 13.60 8.31
C ARG A 351 21.04 12.90 7.02
N SER A 352 21.99 12.48 6.19
CA SER A 352 21.70 11.75 4.96
C SER A 352 21.01 10.42 5.24
N GLU A 353 21.50 9.64 6.20
CA GLU A 353 20.91 8.35 6.55
C GLU A 353 19.52 8.50 7.20
N ILE A 354 19.30 9.53 8.02
CA ILE A 354 17.96 9.88 8.54
C ILE A 354 17.00 10.18 7.38
N ALA A 355 17.44 10.97 6.39
CA ALA A 355 16.59 11.29 5.23
C ALA A 355 16.21 10.02 4.44
N LYS A 356 17.15 9.10 4.23
CA LYS A 356 16.89 7.81 3.58
C LYS A 356 15.91 6.94 4.38
N LEU A 357 16.07 6.89 5.72
CA LEU A 357 15.14 6.15 6.57
C LEU A 357 13.72 6.74 6.51
N VAL A 358 13.58 8.05 6.66
CA VAL A 358 12.27 8.73 6.57
C VAL A 358 11.60 8.44 5.23
N ARG A 359 12.36 8.48 4.12
CA ARG A 359 11.82 8.13 2.80
C ARG A 359 11.47 6.66 2.69
N ALA A 360 12.23 5.75 3.29
CA ALA A 360 11.89 4.32 3.28
C ALA A 360 10.53 4.03 3.94
N TYR A 361 10.09 4.87 4.89
CA TYR A 361 8.75 4.80 5.46
C TYR A 361 7.63 5.29 4.52
N ASP A 362 7.98 5.99 3.42
CA ASP A 362 7.03 6.57 2.44
C ASP A 362 5.90 7.37 3.12
N PRO A 363 6.18 8.35 4.00
CA PRO A 363 5.15 9.02 4.78
C PRO A 363 4.23 9.88 3.91
N CYS A 364 2.93 9.84 4.20
CA CYS A 364 1.90 10.63 3.55
C CYS A 364 1.26 11.60 4.53
N LEU A 365 1.66 12.89 4.49
CA LEU A 365 1.17 13.89 5.42
C LEU A 365 -0.34 14.13 5.31
N SER A 366 -0.91 14.09 4.10
CA SER A 366 -2.36 14.22 3.92
C SER A 366 -3.18 13.06 4.48
N CYS A 367 -2.53 11.91 4.75
CA CYS A 367 -3.18 10.76 5.38
C CYS A 367 -3.04 10.77 6.90
N SER A 368 -2.03 11.44 7.46
CA SER A 368 -1.73 11.39 8.90
C SER A 368 -2.25 12.59 9.69
N VAL A 369 -2.50 13.73 9.03
CA VAL A 369 -2.94 14.97 9.67
C VAL A 369 -4.30 15.37 9.13
N HIS A 370 -5.35 15.19 9.91
CA HIS A 370 -6.72 15.60 9.60
C HIS A 370 -7.57 15.77 10.87
#